data_feecbf34ab59f41650c7a878232f2891
#
_entry.id   feecbf34ab59f41650c7a878232f2891
#
_cell.length_a   1.000
_cell.length_b   1.000
_cell.length_c   1.000
_cell.angle_alpha   90.00
_cell.angle_beta   90.00
_cell.angle_gamma   90.00
#
_symmetry.space_group_name_H-M   'P 1'
#
loop_
_entity.id
_entity.type
_entity.pdbx_description
1 polymer ?
#
loop_
_entity_poly.entity_id
_entity_poly.type
_entity_poly.pdbx_seq_one_letter_code
_entity_poly.pdbx_strand_id
1 'polypeptide(L)' 'MKKEFKVIADLLSNNTRVLDVGCGDGSLMDLLKKEKNIEVRGLELSQENVQQCIHKGLPVIQGNA' A
#
# COMPACT_ATOMS: atom_id res chain seq x y z
N MET A 1 -4.91 8.79 10.44
CA MET A 1 -4.43 7.42 10.12
C MET A 1 -5.24 6.39 10.87
N LYS A 2 -5.61 5.32 10.22
CA LYS A 2 -6.38 4.26 10.87
C LYS A 2 -5.50 3.46 11.81
N LYS A 3 -6.03 3.17 13.00
CA LYS A 3 -5.32 2.45 14.04
C LYS A 3 -4.86 1.05 13.60
N GLU A 4 -5.72 0.34 12.86
CA GLU A 4 -5.39 -1.00 12.35
C GLU A 4 -4.23 -0.98 11.35
N PHE A 5 -4.05 0.08 10.61
CA PHE A 5 -2.92 0.22 9.69
C PHE A 5 -1.60 0.31 10.46
N LYS A 6 -1.61 1.02 11.58
CA LYS A 6 -0.43 1.12 12.44
C LYS A 6 -0.06 -0.23 13.03
N VAL A 7 -1.06 -1.02 13.44
CA VAL A 7 -0.84 -2.37 13.94
C VAL A 7 -0.20 -3.25 12.88
N ILE A 8 -0.72 -3.19 11.65
CA ILE A 8 -0.15 -3.96 10.53
C ILE A 8 1.29 -3.54 10.28
N ALA A 9 1.56 -2.25 10.24
CA ALA A 9 2.91 -1.73 10.01
C ALA A 9 3.88 -2.23 11.07
N ASP A 10 3.45 -2.24 12.33
CA ASP A 10 4.30 -2.68 13.45
C ASP A 10 4.64 -4.18 13.40
N LEU A 11 3.80 -4.98 12.73
CA LEU A 11 4.05 -6.41 12.55
C LEU A 11 5.04 -6.73 11.44
N LEU A 12 5.31 -5.79 10.54
CA LEU A 12 6.17 -6.00 9.40
C LEU A 12 7.61 -5.60 9.72
N SER A 13 8.55 -6.39 9.24
CA SER A 13 9.97 -6.08 9.38
C SER A 13 10.39 -4.98 8.40
N ASN A 14 11.37 -4.17 8.79
CA ASN A 14 12.01 -3.23 7.88
C ASN A 14 12.73 -3.98 6.74
N ASN A 15 12.89 -3.31 5.60
CA ASN A 15 13.61 -3.84 4.45
C ASN A 15 12.97 -5.09 3.83
N THR A 16 11.66 -5.22 3.98
CA THR A 16 10.87 -6.30 3.37
C THR A 16 10.22 -5.81 2.09
N ARG A 17 9.77 -6.75 1.27
CA ARG A 17 8.92 -6.48 0.12
C ARG A 17 7.50 -6.93 0.43
N VAL A 18 6.53 -6.09 0.11
CA VAL A 18 5.13 -6.37 0.41
C VAL A 18 4.29 -6.14 -0.85
N LEU A 19 3.42 -7.08 -1.15
CA LEU A 19 2.38 -6.92 -2.15
C LEU A 19 1.05 -6.72 -1.41
N ASP A 20 0.45 -5.56 -1.61
CA ASP A 20 -0.83 -5.22 -0.98
C ASP A 20 -1.95 -5.50 -1.98
N VAL A 21 -2.58 -6.67 -1.86
CA VAL A 21 -3.67 -7.10 -2.73
C VAL A 21 -4.96 -6.44 -2.26
N GLY A 22 -5.64 -5.74 -3.18
CA GLY A 22 -6.79 -4.94 -2.83
C GLY A 22 -6.40 -3.69 -2.06
N CYS A 23 -5.36 -3.00 -2.53
CA CYS A 23 -4.74 -1.91 -1.77
C CYS A 23 -5.62 -0.67 -1.59
N GLY A 24 -6.78 -0.62 -2.24
CA GLY A 24 -7.68 0.51 -2.14
C GLY A 24 -7.04 1.81 -2.60
N ASP A 25 -7.22 2.87 -1.83
CA ASP A 25 -6.67 4.19 -2.16
C ASP A 25 -5.18 4.34 -1.86
N GLY A 26 -4.54 3.29 -1.36
CA GLY A 26 -3.12 3.29 -1.09
C GLY A 26 -2.72 3.83 0.28
N SER A 27 -3.65 4.03 1.18
CA SER A 27 -3.34 4.61 2.50
C SER A 27 -2.36 3.76 3.29
N LEU A 28 -2.54 2.43 3.30
CA LEU A 28 -1.61 1.53 3.99
C LEU A 28 -0.24 1.52 3.31
N MET A 29 -0.21 1.46 1.97
CA MET A 29 1.06 1.50 1.24
C MET A 29 1.85 2.77 1.56
N ASP A 30 1.16 3.90 1.60
CA ASP A 30 1.79 5.19 1.90
C ASP A 30 2.39 5.18 3.31
N LEU A 31 1.68 4.63 4.27
CA LEU A 31 2.16 4.47 5.64
C LEU A 31 3.42 3.59 5.69
N LEU A 32 3.39 2.43 5.05
CA LEU A 32 4.51 1.50 5.04
C LEU A 32 5.75 2.11 4.41
N LYS A 33 5.56 2.87 3.35
CA LYS A 33 6.66 3.54 2.66
C LYS A 33 7.31 4.62 3.52
N LYS A 34 6.50 5.33 4.32
CA LYS A 34 6.98 6.45 5.13
C LYS A 34 7.59 6.03 6.46
N GLU A 35 6.96 5.08 7.14
CA GLU A 35 7.37 4.70 8.51
C GLU A 35 8.33 3.54 8.57
N LYS A 36 8.34 2.72 7.53
CA LYS A 36 9.22 1.55 7.44
C LYS A 36 9.95 1.62 6.12
N ASN A 37 11.16 1.17 6.06
CA ASN A 37 11.88 1.06 4.80
C ASN A 37 11.40 -0.19 4.05
N ILE A 38 10.13 -0.19 3.66
CA ILE A 38 9.46 -1.32 3.03
C ILE A 38 9.19 -0.98 1.57
N GLU A 39 9.61 -1.87 0.68
CA GLU A 39 9.24 -1.80 -0.72
C GLU A 39 7.86 -2.40 -0.89
N VAL A 40 6.86 -1.56 -1.17
CA VAL A 40 5.48 -2.00 -1.28
C VAL A 40 4.99 -1.80 -2.71
N ARG A 41 4.18 -2.74 -3.18
CA ARG A 41 3.47 -2.65 -4.45
C ARG A 41 2.02 -2.99 -4.22
N GLY A 42 1.14 -2.33 -4.95
CA GLY A 42 -0.29 -2.55 -4.84
C GLY A 42 -0.88 -3.26 -6.04
N LEU A 43 -1.92 -4.03 -5.79
CA LEU A 43 -2.77 -4.61 -6.82
C LEU A 43 -4.21 -4.21 -6.49
N GLU A 44 -4.88 -3.53 -7.41
CA GLU A 44 -6.21 -2.99 -7.15
C GLU A 44 -7.08 -3.10 -8.39
N LEU A 45 -8.30 -3.56 -8.22
CA LEU A 45 -9.26 -3.74 -9.31
C LEU A 45 -9.92 -2.43 -9.72
N SER A 46 -10.22 -1.55 -8.76
CA SER A 46 -10.93 -0.30 -9.01
C SER A 46 -10.02 0.72 -9.69
N GLN A 47 -10.41 1.15 -10.88
CA GLN A 47 -9.67 2.19 -11.60
C GLN A 47 -9.57 3.48 -10.80
N GLU A 48 -10.63 3.86 -10.10
CA GLU A 48 -10.65 5.05 -9.26
C GLU A 48 -9.61 4.97 -8.15
N ASN A 49 -9.53 3.82 -7.47
CA ASN A 49 -8.53 3.61 -6.42
C ASN A 49 -7.11 3.59 -6.98
N VAL A 50 -6.92 3.00 -8.16
CA VAL A 50 -5.62 3.03 -8.84
C VAL A 50 -5.17 4.47 -9.09
N GLN A 51 -6.08 5.33 -9.53
CA GLN A 51 -5.77 6.75 -9.75
C GLN A 51 -5.37 7.43 -8.43
N GLN A 52 -6.03 7.10 -7.34
CA GLN A 52 -5.65 7.64 -6.02
C GLN A 52 -4.22 7.23 -5.65
N CYS A 53 -3.87 5.97 -5.87
CA CYS A 53 -2.51 5.49 -5.63
C CYS A 53 -1.49 6.24 -6.49
N ILE A 54 -1.79 6.42 -7.76
CA ILE A 54 -0.91 7.13 -8.69
C ILE A 54 -0.68 8.57 -8.24
N HIS A 55 -1.73 9.25 -7.80
CA HIS A 55 -1.63 10.60 -7.28
C HIS A 55 -0.71 10.69 -6.05
N LYS A 56 -0.65 9.64 -5.26
CA LYS A 56 0.23 9.57 -4.10
C LYS A 56 1.66 9.12 -4.44
N GLY A 57 1.93 8.86 -5.71
CA GLY A 57 3.24 8.37 -6.14
C GLY A 57 3.52 6.93 -5.73
N LEU A 58 2.48 6.12 -5.57
CA LEU A 58 2.63 4.74 -5.12
C LEU A 58 2.65 3.76 -6.30
N PRO A 59 3.48 2.72 -6.25
CA PRO A 59 3.51 1.70 -7.29
C PRO A 59 2.29 0.80 -7.20
N VAL A 60 1.46 0.81 -8.23
CA VAL A 60 0.21 0.07 -8.27
C VAL A 60 -0.02 -0.50 -9.67
N ILE A 61 -0.61 -1.69 -9.71
CA ILE A 61 -1.05 -2.33 -10.94
C ILE A 61 -2.56 -2.50 -10.85
N GLN A 62 -3.27 -2.12 -11.90
CA GLN A 62 -4.70 -2.39 -11.98
C GLN A 62 -4.90 -3.83 -12.43
N GLY A 63 -5.61 -4.61 -11.62
CA GLY A 63 -5.87 -6.00 -11.95
C GLY A 63 -6.56 -6.74 -10.85
N ASN A 64 -6.82 -8.02 -11.11
CA ASN A 64 -7.47 -8.94 -10.21
C ASN A 64 -6.49 -10.02 -9.78
N ALA A 65 -6.52 -10.34 -8.51
CA ALA A 65 -5.63 -11.37 -7.95
C ALA A 65 -6.01 -12.78 -8.40
#